data_09d7bec8686bf8473b05074ba0259d2e
#
_entry.id   09d7bec8686bf8473b05074ba0259d2e
#
_cell.length_a   1.000
_cell.length_b   1.000
_cell.length_c   1.000
_cell.angle_alpha   90.00
_cell.angle_beta   90.00
_cell.angle_gamma   90.00
#
_symmetry.space_group_name_H-M   'P 1'
#
loop_
_entity.id
_entity.type
_entity.pdbx_description
1 polymer ?
#
loop_
_entity_poly.entity_id
_entity_poly.type
_entity_poly.pdbx_seq_one_letter_code
_entity_poly.pdbx_strand_id
1 'polypeptide(L)'
;MTTKKEQIFKAIISHINRAGLLKNLTIAEIAQMAEVGKGTVYEYFTSKDEIICETIIYILDSIMSQILIEITPNIEFQSILIKHIEAMFKVSQQYSNIDMILMTDGISSTLETEHKQKLMNKVKTIKRQYTNYLKNVISLGVGEGIIKEYPEEYIIYIVGNIIMSSISYYYHELPLEKRNEEEQINK
;
A
#
# COMPACT_ATOMS: atom_id res chain seq x y z
N MET A 1 -7.98 -10.42 19.15
CA MET A 1 -8.53 -9.14 19.65
C MET A 1 -7.74 -7.99 19.02
N THR A 2 -8.42 -7.04 18.40
CA THR A 2 -7.77 -5.84 17.83
C THR A 2 -7.29 -4.93 18.96
N THR A 3 -6.03 -4.47 18.91
CA THR A 3 -5.51 -3.55 19.92
C THR A 3 -6.16 -2.17 19.79
N LYS A 4 -6.14 -1.34 20.86
CA LYS A 4 -6.63 0.04 20.79
C LYS A 4 -5.85 0.89 19.77
N LYS A 5 -4.54 0.62 19.63
CA LYS A 5 -3.70 1.25 18.61
C LYS A 5 -4.19 0.91 17.18
N GLU A 6 -4.52 -0.33 16.91
CA GLU A 6 -5.08 -0.75 15.62
C GLU A 6 -6.48 -0.18 15.34
N GLN A 7 -7.32 0.00 16.38
CA GLN A 7 -8.60 0.69 16.23
C GLN A 7 -8.41 2.13 15.74
N ILE A 8 -7.43 2.84 16.31
CA ILE A 8 -7.08 4.20 15.87
C ILE A 8 -6.62 4.19 14.41
N PHE A 9 -5.73 3.28 14.00
CA PHE A 9 -5.29 3.16 12.61
C PHE A 9 -6.46 2.89 11.65
N LYS A 10 -7.33 1.93 11.98
CA LYS A 10 -8.50 1.59 11.15
C LYS A 10 -9.47 2.75 11.00
N ALA A 11 -9.70 3.54 12.05
CA ALA A 11 -10.53 4.72 11.98
C ALA A 11 -9.97 5.77 11.00
N ILE A 12 -8.65 6.00 11.05
CA ILE A 12 -7.98 6.93 10.14
C ILE A 12 -8.00 6.39 8.70
N ILE A 13 -7.74 5.11 8.48
CA ILE A 13 -7.81 4.46 7.16
C ILE A 13 -9.21 4.61 6.56
N SER A 14 -10.24 4.34 7.34
CA SER A 14 -11.64 4.54 6.91
C SER A 14 -11.93 5.99 6.53
N HIS A 15 -11.38 6.94 7.28
CA HIS A 15 -11.50 8.37 6.97
C HIS A 15 -10.78 8.72 5.66
N ILE A 16 -9.55 8.22 5.45
CA ILE A 16 -8.77 8.40 4.22
C ILE A 16 -9.55 7.88 3.01
N ASN A 17 -10.07 6.66 3.09
CA ASN A 17 -10.81 6.04 1.99
C ASN A 17 -12.09 6.80 1.63
N ARG A 18 -12.71 7.47 2.60
CA ARG A 18 -13.95 8.23 2.38
C ARG A 18 -13.71 9.67 1.95
N ALA A 19 -12.76 10.34 2.56
CA ALA A 19 -12.56 11.79 2.43
C ALA A 19 -11.28 12.19 1.69
N GLY A 20 -10.34 11.27 1.47
CA GLY A 20 -9.07 11.52 0.77
C GLY A 20 -8.12 12.48 1.45
N LEU A 21 -8.46 13.06 2.61
CA LEU A 21 -7.72 14.15 3.24
C LEU A 21 -7.47 13.85 4.73
N LEU A 22 -6.22 14.05 5.15
CA LEU A 22 -5.82 14.07 6.57
C LEU A 22 -5.75 15.50 7.14
N LYS A 23 -5.93 16.52 6.27
CA LYS A 23 -5.93 17.93 6.70
C LYS A 23 -7.10 18.18 7.63
N ASN A 24 -6.80 18.88 8.74
CA ASN A 24 -7.75 19.35 9.75
C ASN A 24 -8.30 18.31 10.74
N LEU A 25 -7.92 17.04 10.68
CA LEU A 25 -8.27 16.09 11.75
C LEU A 25 -7.65 16.52 13.08
N THR A 26 -8.47 16.62 14.11
CA THR A 26 -8.03 16.80 15.48
C THR A 26 -7.89 15.48 16.22
N ILE A 27 -7.11 15.42 17.29
CA ILE A 27 -6.99 14.22 18.12
C ILE A 27 -8.35 13.84 18.74
N ALA A 28 -9.21 14.81 19.01
CA ALA A 28 -10.58 14.55 19.52
C ALA A 28 -11.45 13.81 18.48
N GLU A 29 -11.41 14.24 17.22
CA GLU A 29 -12.11 13.58 16.12
C GLU A 29 -11.55 12.18 15.86
N ILE A 30 -10.22 12.01 15.91
CA ILE A 30 -9.57 10.69 15.79
C ILE A 30 -10.06 9.75 16.90
N ALA A 31 -10.09 10.21 18.15
CA ALA A 31 -10.57 9.45 19.29
C ALA A 31 -12.03 9.05 19.15
N GLN A 32 -12.88 9.97 18.68
CA GLN A 32 -14.30 9.74 18.42
C GLN A 32 -14.49 8.69 17.31
N MET A 33 -13.79 8.84 16.18
CA MET A 33 -13.88 7.87 15.07
C MET A 33 -13.39 6.47 15.46
N ALA A 34 -12.39 6.39 16.33
CA ALA A 34 -11.83 5.13 16.81
C ALA A 34 -12.61 4.54 17.99
N GLU A 35 -13.67 5.21 18.47
CA GLU A 35 -14.47 4.81 19.63
C GLU A 35 -13.60 4.59 20.89
N VAL A 36 -12.61 5.47 21.11
CA VAL A 36 -11.71 5.44 22.27
C VAL A 36 -11.72 6.79 23.00
N GLY A 37 -11.30 6.78 24.26
CA GLY A 37 -11.09 8.01 24.99
C GLY A 37 -9.91 8.82 24.44
N LYS A 38 -9.98 10.17 24.49
CA LYS A 38 -8.85 11.03 24.10
C LYS A 38 -7.58 10.72 24.92
N GLY A 39 -7.72 10.36 26.20
CA GLY A 39 -6.62 9.89 27.04
C GLY A 39 -5.95 8.64 26.46
N THR A 40 -6.75 7.69 25.98
CA THR A 40 -6.22 6.46 25.33
C THR A 40 -5.39 6.78 24.09
N VAL A 41 -5.76 7.79 23.29
CA VAL A 41 -4.93 8.21 22.15
C VAL A 41 -3.57 8.70 22.63
N TYR A 42 -3.52 9.51 23.69
CA TYR A 42 -2.26 10.02 24.27
C TYR A 42 -1.42 8.95 24.99
N GLU A 43 -2.00 7.80 25.36
CA GLU A 43 -1.23 6.64 25.84
C GLU A 43 -0.35 6.03 24.75
N TYR A 44 -0.77 6.12 23.47
CA TYR A 44 -0.07 5.52 22.36
C TYR A 44 0.73 6.50 21.49
N PHE A 45 0.35 7.79 21.50
CA PHE A 45 0.91 8.79 20.60
C PHE A 45 1.08 10.13 21.28
N THR A 46 2.20 10.78 21.02
CA THR A 46 2.55 12.07 21.61
C THR A 46 1.99 13.26 20.81
N SER A 47 1.77 13.05 19.50
CA SER A 47 1.31 14.11 18.60
C SER A 47 0.40 13.57 17.48
N LYS A 48 -0.32 14.48 16.83
CA LYS A 48 -1.09 14.17 15.62
C LYS A 48 -0.18 13.69 14.47
N ASP A 49 0.99 14.29 14.33
CA ASP A 49 1.95 13.94 13.29
C ASP A 49 2.49 12.53 13.48
N GLU A 50 2.71 12.12 14.73
CA GLU A 50 3.06 10.73 15.06
C GLU A 50 1.94 9.76 14.66
N ILE A 51 0.67 10.08 14.97
CA ILE A 51 -0.47 9.24 14.59
C ILE A 51 -0.52 9.06 13.08
N ILE A 52 -0.39 10.14 12.32
CA ILE A 52 -0.42 10.10 10.84
C ILE A 52 0.74 9.28 10.32
N CYS A 53 1.96 9.54 10.79
CA CYS A 53 3.16 8.81 10.37
C CYS A 53 3.04 7.30 10.64
N GLU A 54 2.65 6.92 11.86
CA GLU A 54 2.47 5.53 12.25
C GLU A 54 1.34 4.84 11.48
N THR A 55 0.24 5.55 11.20
CA THR A 55 -0.85 5.02 10.38
C THR A 55 -0.38 4.71 8.96
N ILE A 56 0.39 5.61 8.33
CA ILE A 56 0.92 5.38 7.00
C ILE A 56 1.90 4.21 6.99
N ILE A 57 2.77 4.12 7.99
CA ILE A 57 3.68 2.97 8.13
C ILE A 57 2.89 1.66 8.28
N TYR A 58 1.83 1.65 9.08
CA TYR A 58 0.94 0.50 9.26
C TYR A 58 0.28 0.08 7.93
N ILE A 59 -0.21 1.05 7.15
CA ILE A 59 -0.76 0.80 5.80
C ILE A 59 0.29 0.17 4.89
N LEU A 60 1.47 0.76 4.83
CA LEU A 60 2.57 0.27 3.99
C LEU A 60 2.99 -1.16 4.36
N ASP A 61 3.05 -1.48 5.66
CA ASP A 61 3.34 -2.84 6.13
C ASP A 61 2.22 -3.82 5.76
N SER A 62 0.97 -3.39 5.90
CA SER A 62 -0.19 -4.19 5.52
C SER A 62 -0.23 -4.48 4.01
N ILE A 63 0.08 -3.48 3.18
CA ILE A 63 0.21 -3.63 1.74
C ILE A 63 1.29 -4.67 1.42
N MET A 64 2.49 -4.48 1.95
CA MET A 64 3.63 -5.37 1.69
C MET A 64 3.36 -6.81 2.11
N SER A 65 2.70 -7.02 3.25
CA SER A 65 2.33 -8.37 3.72
C SER A 65 1.34 -9.09 2.80
N GLN A 66 0.55 -8.35 2.03
CA GLN A 66 -0.43 -8.90 1.11
C GLN A 66 0.12 -9.16 -0.30
N ILE A 67 1.00 -8.26 -0.79
CA ILE A 67 1.51 -8.35 -2.17
C ILE A 67 2.77 -9.21 -2.31
N LEU A 68 3.53 -9.45 -1.24
CA LEU A 68 4.68 -10.34 -1.26
C LEU A 68 4.22 -11.79 -1.12
N ILE A 69 3.87 -12.41 -2.25
CA ILE A 69 3.46 -13.81 -2.29
C ILE A 69 4.65 -14.71 -2.03
N GLU A 70 4.49 -15.72 -1.19
CA GLU A 70 5.53 -16.69 -0.89
C GLU A 70 5.94 -17.49 -2.14
N ILE A 71 7.23 -17.50 -2.44
CA ILE A 71 7.81 -18.27 -3.55
C ILE A 71 8.17 -19.64 -3.01
N THR A 72 7.29 -20.62 -3.24
CA THR A 72 7.53 -22.02 -2.87
C THR A 72 8.32 -22.75 -3.97
N PRO A 73 9.07 -23.85 -3.65
CA PRO A 73 9.92 -24.54 -4.63
C PRO A 73 9.23 -25.04 -5.92
N ASN A 74 7.93 -25.26 -5.87
CA ASN A 74 7.15 -25.81 -7.00
C ASN A 74 6.20 -24.79 -7.62
N ILE A 75 6.33 -23.51 -7.30
CA ILE A 75 5.49 -22.48 -7.88
C ILE A 75 6.01 -22.08 -9.25
N GLU A 76 5.13 -22.04 -10.25
CA GLU A 76 5.46 -21.59 -11.60
C GLU A 76 5.41 -20.07 -11.70
N PHE A 77 6.26 -19.50 -12.55
CA PHE A 77 6.33 -18.06 -12.80
C PHE A 77 4.97 -17.44 -13.10
N GLN A 78 4.20 -18.06 -14.01
CA GLN A 78 2.88 -17.53 -14.39
C GLN A 78 1.92 -17.50 -13.19
N SER A 79 1.91 -18.54 -12.38
CA SER A 79 1.04 -18.63 -11.19
C SER A 79 1.37 -17.58 -10.14
N ILE A 80 2.66 -17.34 -9.87
CA ILE A 80 3.04 -16.33 -8.87
C ILE A 80 2.78 -14.91 -9.39
N LEU A 81 3.00 -14.67 -10.69
CA LEU A 81 2.73 -13.37 -11.30
C LEU A 81 1.23 -13.01 -11.24
N ILE A 82 0.36 -13.95 -11.57
CA ILE A 82 -1.10 -13.78 -11.49
C ILE A 82 -1.51 -13.48 -10.04
N LYS A 83 -1.10 -14.30 -9.09
CA LYS A 83 -1.40 -14.08 -7.66
C LYS A 83 -0.91 -12.71 -7.16
N HIS A 84 0.27 -12.29 -7.63
CA HIS A 84 0.82 -10.98 -7.26
C HIS A 84 -0.04 -9.85 -7.82
N ILE A 85 -0.45 -9.91 -9.08
CA ILE A 85 -1.32 -8.92 -9.71
C ILE A 85 -2.68 -8.87 -9.01
N GLU A 86 -3.31 -10.02 -8.75
CA GLU A 86 -4.58 -10.11 -8.00
C GLU A 86 -4.46 -9.49 -6.59
N ALA A 87 -3.37 -9.78 -5.88
CA ALA A 87 -3.11 -9.19 -4.57
C ALA A 87 -2.97 -7.66 -4.65
N MET A 88 -2.30 -7.13 -5.67
CA MET A 88 -2.16 -5.70 -5.88
C MET A 88 -3.51 -5.03 -6.20
N PHE A 89 -4.36 -5.64 -7.03
CA PHE A 89 -5.73 -5.14 -7.26
C PHE A 89 -6.55 -5.13 -5.96
N LYS A 90 -6.51 -6.20 -5.18
CA LYS A 90 -7.22 -6.28 -3.89
C LYS A 90 -6.76 -5.19 -2.91
N VAL A 91 -5.47 -4.96 -2.83
CA VAL A 91 -4.88 -3.91 -1.97
C VAL A 91 -5.30 -2.52 -2.44
N SER A 92 -5.34 -2.27 -3.75
CA SER A 92 -5.79 -0.99 -4.30
C SER A 92 -7.25 -0.70 -3.99
N GLN A 93 -8.13 -1.72 -3.96
CA GLN A 93 -9.51 -1.56 -3.50
C GLN A 93 -9.58 -1.22 -2.01
N GLN A 94 -8.75 -1.86 -1.21
CA GLN A 94 -8.71 -1.66 0.25
C GLN A 94 -8.20 -0.26 0.64
N TYR A 95 -7.30 0.32 -0.16
CA TYR A 95 -6.61 1.58 0.12
C TYR A 95 -6.74 2.57 -1.05
N SER A 96 -7.97 2.76 -1.57
CA SER A 96 -8.25 3.46 -2.83
C SER A 96 -7.73 4.90 -2.95
N ASN A 97 -7.46 5.58 -1.83
CA ASN A 97 -6.95 6.95 -1.82
C ASN A 97 -5.52 7.08 -1.25
N ILE A 98 -4.84 5.95 -0.99
CA ILE A 98 -3.52 6.00 -0.36
C ILE A 98 -2.44 6.47 -1.33
N ASP A 99 -2.55 6.14 -2.60
CA ASP A 99 -1.64 6.58 -3.66
C ASP A 99 -1.66 8.10 -3.82
N MET A 100 -2.86 8.71 -3.77
CA MET A 100 -3.00 10.16 -3.76
C MET A 100 -2.31 10.80 -2.56
N ILE A 101 -2.40 10.16 -1.39
CA ILE A 101 -1.74 10.63 -0.17
C ILE A 101 -0.23 10.48 -0.26
N LEU A 102 0.27 9.37 -0.82
CA LEU A 102 1.70 9.10 -0.95
C LEU A 102 2.36 9.92 -2.08
N MET A 103 1.61 10.24 -3.15
CA MET A 103 2.10 10.99 -4.30
C MET A 103 1.99 12.51 -4.13
N THR A 104 1.09 12.99 -3.28
CA THR A 104 1.01 14.43 -3.02
C THR A 104 2.07 14.85 -2.00
N ASP A 105 2.76 15.96 -2.27
CA ASP A 105 3.62 16.64 -1.29
C ASP A 105 2.88 17.02 0.00
N GLY A 106 1.58 16.73 0.06
CA GLY A 106 0.69 17.05 1.15
C GLY A 106 1.06 16.44 2.50
N ILE A 107 1.59 15.19 2.53
CA ILE A 107 2.08 14.60 3.78
C ILE A 107 3.48 15.12 4.10
N SER A 108 4.32 15.21 3.10
CA SER A 108 5.71 15.62 3.26
C SER A 108 5.83 17.09 3.76
N SER A 109 4.87 17.94 3.41
CA SER A 109 4.87 19.36 3.79
C SER A 109 4.27 19.62 5.18
N THR A 110 3.51 18.68 5.76
CA THR A 110 2.79 18.86 7.02
C THR A 110 3.43 18.15 8.21
N LEU A 111 4.22 17.09 7.97
CA LEU A 111 4.87 16.35 9.04
C LEU A 111 6.14 17.05 9.55
N GLU A 112 6.36 16.98 10.86
CA GLU A 112 7.63 17.37 11.49
C GLU A 112 8.81 16.57 10.87
N THR A 113 9.99 17.17 10.89
CA THR A 113 11.19 16.64 10.22
C THR A 113 11.52 15.20 10.62
N GLU A 114 11.35 14.86 11.90
CA GLU A 114 11.62 13.51 12.42
C GLU A 114 10.66 12.46 11.81
N HIS A 115 9.36 12.73 11.83
CA HIS A 115 8.33 11.84 11.30
C HIS A 115 8.46 11.69 9.78
N LYS A 116 8.82 12.77 9.09
CA LYS A 116 9.15 12.74 7.66
C LYS A 116 10.32 11.81 7.37
N GLN A 117 11.42 11.93 8.13
CA GLN A 117 12.60 11.08 7.94
C GLN A 117 12.28 9.61 8.23
N LYS A 118 11.49 9.32 9.26
CA LYS A 118 11.01 7.97 9.60
C LYS A 118 10.23 7.36 8.44
N LEU A 119 9.26 8.11 7.88
CA LEU A 119 8.46 7.67 6.75
C LEU A 119 9.32 7.43 5.50
N MET A 120 10.23 8.34 5.17
CA MET A 120 11.16 8.18 4.03
C MET A 120 12.04 6.94 4.16
N ASN A 121 12.55 6.64 5.36
CA ASN A 121 13.33 5.44 5.62
C ASN A 121 12.50 4.17 5.43
N LYS A 122 11.22 4.20 5.87
CA LYS A 122 10.28 3.11 5.64
C LYS A 122 10.03 2.88 4.15
N VAL A 123 9.77 3.93 3.39
CA VAL A 123 9.56 3.85 1.92
C VAL A 123 10.80 3.28 1.22
N LYS A 124 12.02 3.70 1.59
CA LYS A 124 13.27 3.13 1.05
C LYS A 124 13.38 1.62 1.35
N THR A 125 13.03 1.21 2.56
CA THR A 125 13.05 -0.20 2.96
C THR A 125 12.06 -1.03 2.13
N ILE A 126 10.84 -0.53 1.98
CA ILE A 126 9.78 -1.17 1.18
C ILE A 126 10.20 -1.28 -0.28
N LYS A 127 10.72 -0.20 -0.87
CA LYS A 127 11.22 -0.22 -2.25
C LYS A 127 12.27 -1.33 -2.46
N ARG A 128 13.22 -1.47 -1.52
CA ARG A 128 14.23 -2.53 -1.58
C ARG A 128 13.62 -3.94 -1.46
N GLN A 129 12.69 -4.14 -0.52
CA GLN A 129 12.00 -5.42 -0.33
C GLN A 129 11.21 -5.81 -1.59
N TYR A 130 10.45 -4.87 -2.14
CA TYR A 130 9.67 -5.10 -3.34
C TYR A 130 10.54 -5.38 -4.56
N THR A 131 11.62 -4.62 -4.75
CA THR A 131 12.60 -4.87 -5.82
C THR A 131 13.20 -6.28 -5.72
N ASN A 132 13.61 -6.71 -4.52
CA ASN A 132 14.15 -8.05 -4.30
C ASN A 132 13.10 -9.14 -4.58
N TYR A 133 11.85 -8.91 -4.19
CA TYR A 133 10.76 -9.83 -4.50
C TYR A 133 10.57 -9.97 -6.03
N LEU A 134 10.48 -8.87 -6.76
CA LEU A 134 10.36 -8.91 -8.22
C LEU A 134 11.56 -9.59 -8.89
N LYS A 135 12.77 -9.40 -8.39
CA LYS A 135 13.96 -10.13 -8.85
C LYS A 135 13.76 -11.63 -8.77
N ASN A 136 13.31 -12.12 -7.62
CA ASN A 136 13.08 -13.55 -7.42
C ASN A 136 11.97 -14.07 -8.35
N VAL A 137 10.89 -13.33 -8.54
CA VAL A 137 9.81 -13.71 -9.47
C VAL A 137 10.32 -13.77 -10.91
N ILE A 138 11.07 -12.77 -11.35
CA ILE A 138 11.64 -12.72 -12.72
C ILE A 138 12.65 -13.85 -12.94
N SER A 139 13.48 -14.15 -11.94
CA SER A 139 14.45 -15.26 -12.00
C SER A 139 13.76 -16.62 -12.21
N LEU A 140 12.56 -16.83 -11.66
CA LEU A 140 11.75 -18.01 -11.98
C LEU A 140 11.39 -18.05 -13.48
N GLY A 141 10.89 -16.93 -14.03
CA GLY A 141 10.52 -16.88 -15.44
C GLY A 141 11.70 -17.07 -16.39
N VAL A 142 12.90 -16.64 -16.00
CA VAL A 142 14.15 -16.93 -16.73
C VAL A 142 14.50 -18.41 -16.63
N GLY A 143 14.43 -18.98 -15.41
CA GLY A 143 14.70 -20.42 -15.19
C GLY A 143 13.74 -21.34 -15.94
N GLU A 144 12.50 -20.94 -16.13
CA GLU A 144 11.48 -21.65 -16.91
C GLU A 144 11.59 -21.40 -18.45
N GLY A 145 12.50 -20.52 -18.89
CA GLY A 145 12.68 -20.14 -20.29
C GLY A 145 11.56 -19.26 -20.87
N ILE A 146 10.67 -18.73 -20.03
CA ILE A 146 9.57 -17.83 -20.41
C ILE A 146 10.10 -16.43 -20.66
N ILE A 147 11.02 -15.97 -19.83
CA ILE A 147 11.69 -14.68 -19.96
C ILE A 147 13.10 -14.91 -20.50
N LYS A 148 13.46 -14.19 -21.59
CA LYS A 148 14.84 -14.16 -22.06
C LYS A 148 15.71 -13.38 -21.06
N GLU A 149 17.01 -13.72 -21.02
CA GLU A 149 17.96 -12.93 -20.26
C GLU A 149 18.03 -11.49 -20.77
N TYR A 150 17.70 -10.56 -19.89
CA TYR A 150 17.85 -9.11 -20.07
C TYR A 150 18.55 -8.52 -18.84
N PRO A 151 19.07 -7.29 -18.91
CA PRO A 151 19.54 -6.60 -17.72
C PRO A 151 18.41 -6.59 -16.65
N GLU A 152 18.64 -7.31 -15.55
CA GLU A 152 17.67 -7.56 -14.50
C GLU A 152 16.98 -6.28 -14.00
N GLU A 153 17.76 -5.23 -13.78
CA GLU A 153 17.27 -3.93 -13.31
C GLU A 153 16.25 -3.29 -14.27
N TYR A 154 16.46 -3.46 -15.57
CA TYR A 154 15.57 -2.90 -16.59
C TYR A 154 14.21 -3.61 -16.61
N ILE A 155 14.20 -4.94 -16.52
CA ILE A 155 12.96 -5.73 -16.48
C ILE A 155 12.15 -5.40 -15.23
N ILE A 156 12.80 -5.35 -14.07
CA ILE A 156 12.15 -5.02 -12.80
C ILE A 156 11.50 -3.64 -12.86
N TYR A 157 12.22 -2.67 -13.44
CA TYR A 157 11.69 -1.33 -13.60
C TYR A 157 10.45 -1.31 -14.52
N ILE A 158 10.50 -1.99 -15.66
CA ILE A 158 9.37 -2.06 -16.61
C ILE A 158 8.17 -2.77 -15.98
N VAL A 159 8.37 -3.99 -15.45
CA VAL A 159 7.28 -4.79 -14.89
C VAL A 159 6.61 -4.06 -13.73
N GLY A 160 7.40 -3.49 -12.81
CA GLY A 160 6.87 -2.71 -11.69
C GLY A 160 6.05 -1.50 -12.14
N ASN A 161 6.53 -0.75 -13.14
CA ASN A 161 5.81 0.41 -13.67
C ASN A 161 4.54 0.00 -14.44
N ILE A 162 4.57 -1.06 -15.24
CA ILE A 162 3.39 -1.56 -15.95
C ILE A 162 2.29 -1.94 -14.96
N ILE A 163 2.62 -2.71 -13.92
CA ILE A 163 1.66 -3.12 -12.90
C ILE A 163 1.07 -1.90 -12.20
N MET A 164 1.91 -0.98 -11.72
CA MET A 164 1.45 0.23 -11.03
C MET A 164 0.59 1.13 -11.92
N SER A 165 0.99 1.32 -13.18
CA SER A 165 0.22 2.12 -14.13
C SER A 165 -1.12 1.49 -14.48
N SER A 166 -1.18 0.17 -14.62
CA SER A 166 -2.42 -0.56 -14.90
C SER A 166 -3.42 -0.42 -13.74
N ILE A 167 -2.93 -0.53 -12.51
CA ILE A 167 -3.75 -0.36 -11.30
C ILE A 167 -4.25 1.08 -11.20
N SER A 168 -3.35 2.06 -11.41
CA SER A 168 -3.71 3.48 -11.38
C SER A 168 -4.78 3.80 -12.44
N TYR A 169 -4.62 3.31 -13.67
CA TYR A 169 -5.61 3.47 -14.73
C TYR A 169 -6.96 2.88 -14.34
N TYR A 170 -6.98 1.65 -13.81
CA TYR A 170 -8.21 0.97 -13.39
C TYR A 170 -8.99 1.77 -12.33
N TYR A 171 -8.29 2.33 -11.32
CA TYR A 171 -8.96 3.01 -10.20
C TYR A 171 -9.23 4.49 -10.44
N HIS A 172 -8.46 5.18 -11.26
CA HIS A 172 -8.59 6.63 -11.42
C HIS A 172 -9.16 7.05 -12.77
N GLU A 173 -8.86 6.30 -13.83
CA GLU A 173 -9.26 6.69 -15.19
C GLU A 173 -10.45 5.90 -15.72
N LEU A 174 -10.58 4.61 -15.33
CA LEU A 174 -11.66 3.78 -15.83
C LEU A 174 -13.01 4.16 -15.18
N PRO A 175 -14.08 4.47 -15.95
CA PRO A 175 -15.40 4.76 -15.40
C PRO A 175 -15.93 3.61 -14.54
N LEU A 176 -16.63 3.94 -13.44
CA LEU A 176 -17.19 2.96 -12.49
C LEU A 176 -18.07 1.90 -13.15
N GLU A 177 -18.84 2.29 -14.18
CA GLU A 177 -19.69 1.39 -14.96
C GLU A 177 -18.88 0.26 -15.62
N LYS A 178 -17.73 0.59 -16.20
CA LYS A 178 -16.84 -0.38 -16.85
C LYS A 178 -16.10 -1.28 -15.86
N ARG A 179 -15.78 -0.78 -14.65
CA ARG A 179 -15.18 -1.61 -13.60
C ARG A 179 -16.13 -2.72 -13.15
N ASN A 180 -17.41 -2.41 -13.02
CA ASN A 180 -18.43 -3.37 -12.61
C ASN A 180 -18.71 -4.44 -13.68
N GLU A 181 -18.57 -4.12 -14.96
CA GLU A 181 -18.69 -5.09 -16.05
C GLU A 181 -17.56 -6.13 -16.01
N GLU A 182 -16.31 -5.70 -15.76
CA GLU A 182 -15.15 -6.59 -15.64
C GLU A 182 -15.22 -7.49 -14.40
N GLU A 183 -15.76 -7.01 -13.27
CA GLU A 183 -15.97 -7.81 -12.06
C GLU A 183 -17.07 -8.88 -12.24
N GLN A 184 -18.01 -8.69 -13.16
CA GLN A 184 -19.05 -9.69 -13.48
C GLN A 184 -18.56 -10.78 -14.45
N ILE A 185 -17.59 -10.48 -15.31
CA ILE A 185 -17.02 -11.44 -16.27
C ILE A 185 -16.08 -12.44 -15.56
N ASN A 186 -15.52 -12.07 -14.41
CA ASN A 186 -14.57 -12.89 -13.63
C ASN A 186 -15.23 -13.70 -12.50
N LYS A 187 -16.55 -13.76 -12.43
CA LYS A 187 -17.34 -14.63 -11.54
C LYS A 187 -17.88 -15.84 -12.28
#